data_8991acb046e7d317f956ac48fba3eeae
#
_entry.id   8991acb046e7d317f956ac48fba3eeae
#
_cell.length_a   1.000
_cell.length_b   1.000
_cell.length_c   1.000
_cell.angle_alpha   90.00
_cell.angle_beta   90.00
_cell.angle_gamma   90.00
#
_symmetry.space_group_name_H-M   'P 1'
#
loop_
_entity.id
_entity.type
_entity.pdbx_description
1 polymer ?
#
loop_
_entity_poly.entity_id
_entity_poly.type
_entity_poly.pdbx_seq_one_letter_code
_entity_poly.pdbx_strand_id
1 'polypeptide(L)'
;MENIQNVPIDIQTSKLLDWLLDRRHCNLKWQNAVKDIREKINAAIQDMPENEEIKQLLSGSYIHYFHCLRIVEILKGTEASSKNIFGRYSSQRMKDWQEIVSLYETDNFYLAEVASLLSRNVSYEGPALRKQLAKAQQLQQELSRREVECQSSAADLRERYYAACKQYGITGENVARELQALVKDLPAVLEEVGKDAAKLAEQIKLYAAFTNFVCDWSEPVLPMLTFAQKRGNTTFYEWRTGNVPTVIERPAVEEAPPDTLTEDLIDWGNFGNTADAQGVNSAITVEDGIDWGISLEPSIEDTGAAGIDWGDSEAAPIEIEIVDAGADCPEGVARGEDALSVLENSQSRSQFIDELTELETFLTQRVSEMGEVGDVVAMSQFQMAPSVIQGQSRQHVQEMLSEVQDLMGRLTSLRMQHLFMIQASPRYVERVSEVLRQKLKQADILVLKGATMVEKRQEALEEQSRLEPRVDLLAGCTRELQKMIEADISKRYHKRPVNLMGVNI
;
A
#
# COMPACT_ATOMS: atom_id res chain seq x y z
N MET A 1 24.30 -0.44 -73.10
CA MET A 1 25.22 -0.72 -71.99
C MET A 1 24.92 0.32 -70.93
N GLU A 2 24.10 -0.04 -69.92
CA GLU A 2 23.84 0.83 -68.75
C GLU A 2 25.15 1.16 -68.10
N ASN A 3 25.35 2.43 -67.78
CA ASN A 3 26.58 2.99 -67.29
C ASN A 3 26.91 2.39 -65.91
N ILE A 4 27.64 1.30 -65.89
CA ILE A 4 28.06 0.55 -64.66
C ILE A 4 28.79 1.50 -63.65
N GLN A 5 29.26 2.66 -64.14
CA GLN A 5 29.90 3.68 -63.32
C GLN A 5 28.94 4.40 -62.36
N ASN A 6 27.61 4.36 -62.58
CA ASN A 6 26.62 5.06 -61.76
C ASN A 6 25.92 4.19 -60.71
N VAL A 7 26.20 2.89 -60.73
CA VAL A 7 25.60 1.99 -59.70
C VAL A 7 26.30 2.20 -58.40
N PRO A 8 25.60 2.52 -57.29
CA PRO A 8 26.22 2.76 -55.98
C PRO A 8 26.91 1.51 -55.44
N ILE A 9 27.90 1.70 -54.64
CA ILE A 9 28.57 0.63 -53.88
C ILE A 9 27.92 0.59 -52.50
N ASP A 10 27.11 -0.41 -52.24
CA ASP A 10 26.44 -0.63 -50.96
C ASP A 10 27.29 -1.54 -50.06
N ILE A 11 27.65 -1.05 -48.89
CA ILE A 11 28.48 -1.77 -47.91
C ILE A 11 27.77 -1.76 -46.58
N GLN A 12 27.60 -2.94 -45.99
CA GLN A 12 27.10 -3.08 -44.61
C GLN A 12 28.15 -2.58 -43.61
N THR A 13 27.76 -1.67 -42.73
CA THR A 13 28.67 -1.03 -41.75
C THR A 13 29.36 -2.06 -40.87
N SER A 14 28.67 -3.11 -40.48
CA SER A 14 29.24 -4.21 -39.67
C SER A 14 30.32 -5.01 -40.39
N LYS A 15 30.35 -4.99 -41.72
CA LYS A 15 31.34 -5.69 -42.54
C LYS A 15 32.30 -4.73 -43.26
N LEU A 16 32.25 -3.46 -42.94
CA LEU A 16 33.06 -2.44 -43.61
C LEU A 16 34.57 -2.71 -43.44
N LEU A 17 35.02 -3.04 -42.25
CA LEU A 17 36.42 -3.34 -41.97
C LEU A 17 36.89 -4.55 -42.78
N ASP A 18 36.18 -5.65 -42.77
CA ASP A 18 36.51 -6.88 -43.52
C ASP A 18 36.54 -6.58 -45.03
N TRP A 19 35.55 -5.80 -45.53
CA TRP A 19 35.50 -5.38 -46.93
C TRP A 19 36.75 -4.56 -47.35
N LEU A 20 37.26 -3.68 -46.46
CA LEU A 20 38.46 -2.89 -46.68
C LEU A 20 39.72 -3.76 -46.69
N LEU A 21 39.84 -4.72 -45.80
CA LEU A 21 40.95 -5.64 -45.68
C LEU A 21 41.01 -6.63 -46.87
N ASP A 22 39.91 -7.24 -47.25
CA ASP A 22 39.80 -8.20 -48.33
C ASP A 22 40.18 -7.58 -49.70
N ARG A 23 39.86 -6.28 -49.89
CA ARG A 23 40.19 -5.54 -51.09
C ARG A 23 41.60 -4.87 -51.04
N ARG A 24 42.36 -5.17 -49.99
CA ARG A 24 43.70 -4.63 -49.76
C ARG A 24 43.76 -3.10 -49.74
N HIS A 25 42.68 -2.45 -49.29
CA HIS A 25 42.67 -1.00 -49.05
C HIS A 25 43.45 -0.62 -47.79
N CYS A 26 43.52 -1.52 -46.82
CA CYS A 26 44.24 -1.37 -45.56
C CYS A 26 45.12 -2.60 -45.29
N ASN A 27 46.19 -2.41 -44.51
CA ASN A 27 47.06 -3.49 -44.08
C ASN A 27 46.44 -4.27 -42.91
N LEU A 28 46.63 -5.61 -42.89
CA LEU A 28 46.18 -6.49 -41.81
C LEU A 28 46.75 -6.12 -40.44
N LYS A 29 47.97 -5.56 -40.41
CA LYS A 29 48.65 -5.16 -39.16
C LYS A 29 48.32 -3.75 -38.68
N TRP A 30 47.20 -3.18 -39.12
CA TRP A 30 46.79 -1.81 -38.85
C TRP A 30 46.66 -1.51 -37.33
N GLN A 31 46.28 -2.46 -36.52
CA GLN A 31 46.06 -2.28 -35.06
C GLN A 31 47.35 -1.87 -34.33
N ASN A 32 48.50 -2.50 -34.64
CA ASN A 32 49.77 -2.14 -34.02
C ASN A 32 50.22 -0.75 -34.45
N ALA A 33 50.12 -0.44 -35.76
CA ALA A 33 50.46 0.87 -36.29
C ALA A 33 49.57 2.00 -35.67
N VAL A 34 48.27 1.76 -35.53
CA VAL A 34 47.38 2.71 -34.88
C VAL A 34 47.71 2.91 -33.41
N LYS A 35 48.17 1.87 -32.69
CA LYS A 35 48.65 2.02 -31.32
C LYS A 35 49.80 3.01 -31.22
N ASP A 36 50.83 2.83 -32.04
CA ASP A 36 51.98 3.73 -32.08
C ASP A 36 51.59 5.16 -32.46
N ILE A 37 50.67 5.33 -33.42
CA ILE A 37 50.12 6.63 -33.80
C ILE A 37 49.39 7.30 -32.62
N ARG A 38 48.61 6.54 -31.86
CA ARG A 38 47.91 7.03 -30.65
C ARG A 38 48.87 7.51 -29.56
N GLU A 39 49.96 6.80 -29.32
CA GLU A 39 51.01 7.27 -28.41
C GLU A 39 51.57 8.63 -28.83
N LYS A 40 51.81 8.84 -30.15
CA LYS A 40 52.23 10.13 -30.69
C LYS A 40 51.17 11.21 -30.59
N ILE A 41 49.87 10.88 -30.81
CA ILE A 41 48.78 11.82 -30.62
C ILE A 41 48.71 12.27 -29.15
N ASN A 42 48.78 11.35 -28.20
CA ASN A 42 48.78 11.65 -26.77
C ASN A 42 49.94 12.57 -26.37
N ALA A 43 51.11 12.39 -26.96
CA ALA A 43 52.27 13.29 -26.77
C ALA A 43 52.05 14.67 -27.39
N ALA A 44 51.48 14.72 -28.60
CA ALA A 44 51.25 15.97 -29.33
C ALA A 44 50.12 16.83 -28.71
N ILE A 45 49.17 16.21 -28.04
CA ILE A 45 48.08 16.95 -27.34
C ILE A 45 48.63 17.82 -26.21
N GLN A 46 49.73 17.44 -25.58
CA GLN A 46 50.28 18.16 -24.43
C GLN A 46 50.81 19.55 -24.82
N ASP A 47 51.17 19.77 -26.09
CA ASP A 47 51.65 21.05 -26.62
C ASP A 47 50.70 21.64 -27.66
N MET A 48 49.50 22.08 -27.21
CA MET A 48 48.48 22.67 -28.14
C MET A 48 48.29 24.17 -27.88
N PRO A 49 48.08 24.98 -28.96
CA PRO A 49 47.75 26.38 -28.78
C PRO A 49 46.34 26.57 -28.24
N GLU A 50 46.10 27.67 -27.53
CA GLU A 50 44.78 28.09 -27.08
C GLU A 50 43.92 28.53 -28.26
N ASN A 51 43.26 27.59 -28.90
CA ASN A 51 42.29 27.81 -29.95
C ASN A 51 41.00 27.08 -29.66
N GLU A 52 39.87 27.76 -29.76
CA GLU A 52 38.56 27.22 -29.37
C GLU A 52 38.13 26.04 -30.26
N GLU A 53 38.39 26.07 -31.56
CA GLU A 53 38.10 24.95 -32.46
C GLU A 53 38.94 23.72 -32.12
N ILE A 54 40.22 23.92 -31.76
CA ILE A 54 41.09 22.81 -31.33
C ILE A 54 40.59 22.24 -30.01
N LYS A 55 40.21 23.06 -29.04
CA LYS A 55 39.63 22.59 -27.76
C LYS A 55 38.38 21.74 -27.99
N GLN A 56 37.49 22.14 -28.88
CA GLN A 56 36.32 21.35 -29.26
C GLN A 56 36.67 20.02 -29.91
N LEU A 57 37.64 19.98 -30.83
CA LEU A 57 38.10 18.72 -31.42
C LEU A 57 38.77 17.79 -30.42
N LEU A 58 39.47 18.35 -29.41
CA LEU A 58 40.15 17.59 -28.35
C LEU A 58 39.23 17.20 -27.18
N SER A 59 38.08 17.86 -27.02
CA SER A 59 37.13 17.56 -25.96
C SER A 59 36.42 16.22 -26.15
N GLY A 60 36.43 15.67 -27.36
CA GLY A 60 35.92 14.33 -27.65
C GLY A 60 36.77 13.21 -27.04
N SER A 61 36.14 12.12 -26.60
CA SER A 61 36.86 10.96 -26.01
C SER A 61 37.74 10.23 -27.01
N TYR A 62 37.62 10.49 -28.29
CA TYR A 62 38.29 9.77 -29.35
C TYR A 62 38.70 10.65 -30.52
N ILE A 63 40.00 10.94 -30.66
CA ILE A 63 40.59 11.66 -31.78
C ILE A 63 40.90 10.65 -32.88
N HIS A 64 40.47 10.92 -34.10
CA HIS A 64 40.72 10.10 -35.27
C HIS A 64 41.36 10.95 -36.41
N TYR A 65 41.76 10.29 -37.48
CA TYR A 65 42.47 10.90 -38.61
C TYR A 65 41.86 12.21 -39.11
N PHE A 66 40.54 12.29 -39.29
CA PHE A 66 39.90 13.50 -39.80
C PHE A 66 40.01 14.69 -38.82
N HIS A 67 40.02 14.41 -37.51
CA HIS A 67 40.33 15.44 -36.50
C HIS A 67 41.79 15.91 -36.63
N CYS A 68 42.73 14.99 -36.85
CA CYS A 68 44.15 15.32 -37.04
C CYS A 68 44.33 16.20 -38.30
N LEU A 69 43.65 15.90 -39.41
CA LEU A 69 43.65 16.73 -40.61
C LEU A 69 43.15 18.13 -40.30
N ARG A 70 42.02 18.27 -39.60
CA ARG A 70 41.45 19.58 -39.24
C ARG A 70 42.39 20.39 -38.33
N ILE A 71 43.02 19.71 -37.36
CA ILE A 71 44.06 20.32 -36.49
C ILE A 71 45.22 20.87 -37.35
N VAL A 72 45.72 20.08 -38.30
CA VAL A 72 46.79 20.53 -39.21
C VAL A 72 46.33 21.75 -40.06
N GLU A 73 45.09 21.79 -40.53
CA GLU A 73 44.53 22.96 -41.25
C GLU A 73 44.51 24.21 -40.39
N ILE A 74 44.03 24.09 -39.11
CA ILE A 74 43.99 25.21 -38.17
C ILE A 74 45.42 25.69 -37.87
N LEU A 75 46.32 24.77 -37.60
CA LEU A 75 47.74 25.10 -37.36
C LEU A 75 48.42 25.77 -38.57
N LYS A 76 48.05 25.41 -39.81
CA LYS A 76 48.51 26.14 -41.02
C LYS A 76 48.11 27.61 -41.04
N GLY A 77 46.92 27.93 -40.50
CA GLY A 77 46.42 29.29 -40.37
C GLY A 77 47.11 30.07 -39.24
N THR A 78 47.24 29.44 -38.05
CA THR A 78 47.78 30.08 -36.84
C THR A 78 49.29 30.22 -36.84
N GLU A 79 49.99 29.31 -37.50
CA GLU A 79 51.46 29.28 -37.53
C GLU A 79 52.04 29.63 -38.93
N ALA A 80 51.29 30.39 -39.73
CA ALA A 80 51.73 30.82 -41.06
C ALA A 80 53.03 31.59 -41.03
N SER A 81 53.32 32.34 -39.96
CA SER A 81 54.58 33.11 -39.76
C SER A 81 55.80 32.22 -39.51
N SER A 82 55.62 30.95 -39.16
CA SER A 82 56.76 30.00 -38.91
C SER A 82 57.21 29.24 -40.16
N LYS A 83 56.67 29.60 -41.34
CA LYS A 83 56.99 28.93 -42.61
C LYS A 83 58.27 29.50 -43.25
N ASN A 84 59.27 28.67 -43.51
CA ASN A 84 60.54 29.04 -44.18
C ASN A 84 60.31 29.25 -45.65
N ILE A 85 61.29 29.93 -46.32
CA ILE A 85 61.33 30.23 -47.78
C ILE A 85 61.13 28.94 -48.62
N PHE A 86 61.49 27.77 -48.09
CA PHE A 86 61.33 26.48 -48.74
C PHE A 86 59.98 25.81 -48.42
N GLY A 87 59.02 26.52 -47.80
CA GLY A 87 57.70 26.02 -47.56
C GLY A 87 57.62 25.05 -46.35
N ARG A 88 58.68 24.83 -45.57
CA ARG A 88 58.71 23.97 -44.38
C ARG A 88 58.41 24.77 -43.12
N TYR A 89 57.58 24.22 -42.21
CA TYR A 89 57.30 24.81 -40.92
C TYR A 89 58.46 24.57 -39.94
N SER A 90 58.85 25.58 -39.19
CA SER A 90 59.90 25.47 -38.17
C SER A 90 59.33 24.97 -36.83
N SER A 91 58.01 25.14 -36.59
CA SER A 91 57.34 24.72 -35.38
C SER A 91 57.39 23.18 -35.21
N GLN A 92 57.84 22.70 -34.03
CA GLN A 92 57.87 21.29 -33.71
C GLN A 92 56.45 20.70 -33.68
N ARG A 93 55.50 21.43 -33.10
CA ARG A 93 54.07 21.08 -33.02
C ARG A 93 53.49 20.76 -34.39
N MET A 94 53.73 21.63 -35.39
CA MET A 94 53.28 21.38 -36.74
C MET A 94 53.92 20.15 -37.37
N LYS A 95 55.20 19.89 -37.10
CA LYS A 95 55.88 18.70 -37.59
C LYS A 95 55.31 17.45 -37.01
N ASP A 96 55.05 17.44 -35.72
CA ASP A 96 54.47 16.29 -35.00
C ASP A 96 53.09 15.91 -35.54
N TRP A 97 52.19 16.91 -35.74
CA TRP A 97 50.90 16.66 -36.35
C TRP A 97 50.95 16.26 -37.81
N GLN A 98 51.91 16.79 -38.60
CA GLN A 98 52.13 16.36 -39.97
C GLN A 98 52.68 14.92 -40.02
N GLU A 99 53.59 14.56 -39.12
CA GLU A 99 54.07 13.18 -38.98
C GLU A 99 52.93 12.22 -38.63
N ILE A 100 52.06 12.56 -37.67
CA ILE A 100 50.87 11.79 -37.32
C ILE A 100 49.97 11.53 -38.52
N VAL A 101 49.65 12.59 -39.29
CA VAL A 101 48.85 12.46 -40.51
C VAL A 101 49.52 11.59 -41.55
N SER A 102 50.84 11.75 -41.77
CA SER A 102 51.61 10.93 -42.72
C SER A 102 51.64 9.43 -42.29
N LEU A 103 51.76 9.14 -40.99
CA LEU A 103 51.72 7.79 -40.49
C LEU A 103 50.34 7.15 -40.70
N TYR A 104 49.26 7.89 -40.52
CA TYR A 104 47.92 7.43 -40.81
C TYR A 104 47.68 7.14 -42.30
N GLU A 105 48.24 7.95 -43.18
CA GLU A 105 48.15 7.76 -44.64
C GLU A 105 48.95 6.59 -45.15
N THR A 106 50.01 6.19 -44.41
CA THR A 106 50.78 4.96 -44.70
C THR A 106 49.88 3.75 -44.65
N ASP A 107 49.82 2.97 -45.75
CA ASP A 107 48.95 1.77 -45.86
C ASP A 107 47.47 2.01 -45.48
N ASN A 108 47.04 3.28 -45.47
CA ASN A 108 45.66 3.71 -45.13
C ASN A 108 45.16 3.21 -43.75
N PHE A 109 46.02 3.22 -42.73
CA PHE A 109 45.70 2.80 -41.39
C PHE A 109 44.48 3.53 -40.81
N TYR A 110 44.31 4.84 -41.16
CA TYR A 110 43.16 5.65 -40.71
C TYR A 110 41.82 5.04 -41.15
N LEU A 111 41.75 4.47 -42.37
CA LEU A 111 40.52 3.97 -42.94
C LEU A 111 40.05 2.74 -42.17
N ALA A 112 40.98 1.86 -41.75
CA ALA A 112 40.68 0.72 -40.91
C ALA A 112 40.23 1.15 -39.52
N GLU A 113 40.89 2.15 -38.92
CA GLU A 113 40.53 2.66 -37.60
C GLU A 113 39.14 3.28 -37.58
N VAL A 114 38.86 4.20 -38.53
CA VAL A 114 37.52 4.89 -38.57
C VAL A 114 36.42 3.93 -38.94
N ALA A 115 36.69 2.91 -39.80
CA ALA A 115 35.71 1.85 -40.07
C ALA A 115 35.38 1.02 -38.82
N SER A 116 36.43 0.67 -38.04
CA SER A 116 36.23 -0.01 -36.74
C SER A 116 35.47 0.84 -35.75
N LEU A 117 35.77 2.14 -35.67
CA LEU A 117 35.07 3.11 -34.83
C LEU A 117 33.59 3.24 -35.22
N LEU A 118 33.30 3.37 -36.52
CA LEU A 118 31.94 3.45 -37.05
C LEU A 118 31.15 2.18 -36.68
N SER A 119 31.74 1.01 -36.94
CA SER A 119 31.13 -0.27 -36.60
C SER A 119 30.83 -0.39 -35.10
N ARG A 120 31.76 0.04 -34.24
CA ARG A 120 31.57 0.04 -32.77
C ARG A 120 30.43 0.96 -32.34
N ASN A 121 30.37 2.17 -32.87
CA ASN A 121 29.29 3.12 -32.54
C ASN A 121 27.92 2.59 -32.94
N VAL A 122 27.81 1.99 -34.12
CA VAL A 122 26.55 1.47 -34.68
C VAL A 122 26.11 0.19 -33.99
N SER A 123 27.04 -0.74 -33.74
CA SER A 123 26.69 -2.08 -33.25
C SER A 123 26.63 -2.19 -31.72
N TYR A 124 27.35 -1.35 -30.99
CA TYR A 124 27.51 -1.48 -29.54
C TYR A 124 27.17 -0.22 -28.77
N GLU A 125 27.82 0.92 -29.03
CA GLU A 125 27.66 2.13 -28.20
C GLU A 125 26.28 2.77 -28.37
N GLY A 126 25.80 2.95 -29.60
CA GLY A 126 24.49 3.51 -29.88
C GLY A 126 23.35 2.69 -29.27
N PRO A 127 23.28 1.38 -29.56
CA PRO A 127 22.27 0.50 -28.94
C PRO A 127 22.35 0.45 -27.42
N ALA A 128 23.57 0.47 -26.83
CA ALA A 128 23.74 0.45 -25.39
C ALA A 128 23.19 1.72 -24.72
N LEU A 129 23.53 2.91 -25.26
CA LEU A 129 23.02 4.18 -24.74
C LEU A 129 21.50 4.31 -24.91
N ARG A 130 20.95 3.89 -26.05
CA ARG A 130 19.48 3.86 -26.25
C ARG A 130 18.78 2.92 -25.28
N LYS A 131 19.36 1.74 -25.01
CA LYS A 131 18.81 0.81 -24.03
C LYS A 131 18.82 1.41 -22.62
N GLN A 132 19.90 2.13 -22.25
CA GLN A 132 19.95 2.81 -20.95
C GLN A 132 18.89 3.91 -20.89
N LEU A 133 18.75 4.72 -21.94
CA LEU A 133 17.74 5.77 -22.02
C LEU A 133 16.31 5.20 -21.91
N ALA A 134 16.00 4.15 -22.67
CA ALA A 134 14.71 3.48 -22.61
C ALA A 134 14.42 2.90 -21.21
N LYS A 135 15.44 2.33 -20.55
CA LYS A 135 15.32 1.83 -19.18
C LYS A 135 15.03 2.95 -18.19
N ALA A 136 15.71 4.10 -18.31
CA ALA A 136 15.45 5.26 -17.45
C ALA A 136 14.02 5.79 -17.64
N GLN A 137 13.53 5.89 -18.89
CA GLN A 137 12.17 6.29 -19.20
C GLN A 137 11.12 5.31 -18.67
N GLN A 138 11.35 3.99 -18.83
CA GLN A 138 10.47 2.97 -18.30
C GLN A 138 10.42 3.01 -16.77
N LEU A 139 11.56 3.21 -16.13
CA LEU A 139 11.66 3.33 -14.67
C LEU A 139 10.85 4.52 -14.15
N GLN A 140 10.93 5.68 -14.83
CA GLN A 140 10.12 6.85 -14.47
C GLN A 140 8.62 6.58 -14.54
N GLN A 141 8.15 5.91 -15.61
CA GLN A 141 6.74 5.57 -15.76
C GLN A 141 6.27 4.62 -14.64
N GLU A 142 7.07 3.60 -14.35
CA GLU A 142 6.75 2.64 -13.29
C GLU A 142 6.72 3.29 -11.90
N LEU A 143 7.70 4.16 -11.60
CA LEU A 143 7.74 4.88 -10.33
C LEU A 143 6.58 5.87 -10.18
N SER A 144 6.18 6.55 -11.28
CA SER A 144 5.00 7.43 -11.28
C SER A 144 3.70 6.64 -11.02
N ARG A 145 3.55 5.46 -11.62
CA ARG A 145 2.40 4.58 -11.37
C ARG A 145 2.34 4.16 -9.90
N ARG A 146 3.47 3.69 -9.36
CA ARG A 146 3.56 3.25 -7.95
C ARG A 146 3.34 4.39 -6.95
N GLU A 147 3.77 5.60 -7.29
CA GLU A 147 3.50 6.80 -6.49
C GLU A 147 1.98 7.01 -6.33
N VAL A 148 1.23 6.98 -7.44
CA VAL A 148 -0.23 7.14 -7.45
C VAL A 148 -0.90 5.99 -6.68
N GLU A 149 -0.45 4.75 -6.86
CA GLU A 149 -0.97 3.59 -6.13
C GLU A 149 -0.75 3.74 -4.62
N CYS A 150 0.43 4.19 -4.18
CA CYS A 150 0.70 4.44 -2.77
C CYS A 150 -0.19 5.54 -2.19
N GLN A 151 -0.40 6.63 -2.93
CA GLN A 151 -1.27 7.73 -2.51
C GLN A 151 -2.73 7.30 -2.41
N SER A 152 -3.24 6.57 -3.40
CA SER A 152 -4.61 6.03 -3.39
C SER A 152 -4.82 5.07 -2.23
N SER A 153 -3.91 4.10 -2.06
CA SER A 153 -4.01 3.13 -0.96
C SER A 153 -3.91 3.77 0.42
N ALA A 154 -3.10 4.83 0.56
CA ALA A 154 -3.02 5.58 1.82
C ALA A 154 -4.33 6.34 2.11
N ALA A 155 -4.97 6.92 1.08
CA ALA A 155 -6.26 7.58 1.20
C ALA A 155 -7.36 6.59 1.60
N ASP A 156 -7.40 5.42 0.95
CA ASP A 156 -8.36 4.34 1.26
C ASP A 156 -8.21 3.84 2.70
N LEU A 157 -6.98 3.67 3.19
CA LEU A 157 -6.75 3.27 4.58
C LEU A 157 -7.22 4.33 5.59
N ARG A 158 -7.01 5.61 5.28
CA ARG A 158 -7.53 6.71 6.11
C ARG A 158 -9.04 6.76 6.11
N GLU A 159 -9.68 6.56 4.95
CA GLU A 159 -11.14 6.49 4.86
C GLU A 159 -11.69 5.32 5.68
N ARG A 160 -11.09 4.13 5.56
CA ARG A 160 -11.44 2.96 6.39
C ARG A 160 -11.23 3.19 7.88
N TYR A 161 -10.21 3.95 8.26
CA TYR A 161 -9.98 4.35 9.64
C TYR A 161 -11.14 5.21 10.15
N TYR A 162 -11.50 6.29 9.42
CA TYR A 162 -12.61 7.17 9.82
C TYR A 162 -13.97 6.47 9.80
N ALA A 163 -14.18 5.57 8.85
CA ALA A 163 -15.39 4.75 8.81
C ALA A 163 -15.49 3.86 10.05
N ALA A 164 -14.38 3.22 10.44
CA ALA A 164 -14.33 2.41 11.66
C ALA A 164 -14.54 3.27 12.92
N CYS A 165 -13.90 4.43 13.02
CA CYS A 165 -14.15 5.37 14.13
C CYS A 165 -15.63 5.76 14.23
N LYS A 166 -16.27 6.02 13.10
CA LYS A 166 -17.70 6.35 13.05
C LYS A 166 -18.59 5.20 13.52
N GLN A 167 -18.22 3.94 13.22
CA GLN A 167 -18.95 2.77 13.73
C GLN A 167 -18.92 2.71 15.26
N TYR A 168 -17.78 3.03 15.89
CA TYR A 168 -17.67 3.13 17.34
C TYR A 168 -18.31 4.40 17.91
N GLY A 169 -18.66 5.39 17.09
CA GLY A 169 -19.21 6.68 17.52
C GLY A 169 -18.15 7.63 18.08
N ILE A 170 -16.91 7.51 17.62
CA ILE A 170 -15.75 8.33 18.01
C ILE A 170 -15.24 9.17 16.83
N THR A 171 -14.51 10.25 17.12
CA THR A 171 -13.89 11.11 16.10
C THR A 171 -12.55 10.57 15.63
N GLY A 172 -11.81 9.89 16.49
CA GLY A 172 -10.52 9.27 16.21
C GLY A 172 -9.31 10.14 16.52
N GLU A 173 -9.46 11.26 17.24
CA GLU A 173 -8.33 12.07 17.70
C GLU A 173 -7.57 11.38 18.83
N ASN A 174 -8.31 10.92 19.84
CA ASN A 174 -7.77 10.10 20.93
C ASN A 174 -8.72 8.94 21.19
N VAL A 175 -8.47 7.83 20.46
CA VAL A 175 -9.36 6.67 20.43
C VAL A 175 -9.63 6.11 21.84
N ALA A 176 -8.60 5.91 22.66
CA ALA A 176 -8.75 5.33 24.00
C ALA A 176 -9.62 6.20 24.90
N ARG A 177 -9.35 7.50 24.92
CA ARG A 177 -10.09 8.47 25.73
C ARG A 177 -11.53 8.64 25.25
N GLU A 178 -11.73 8.68 23.93
CA GLU A 178 -13.06 8.81 23.35
C GLU A 178 -13.91 7.56 23.62
N LEU A 179 -13.32 6.35 23.49
CA LEU A 179 -14.02 5.11 23.84
C LEU A 179 -14.42 5.07 25.32
N GLN A 180 -13.54 5.48 26.23
CA GLN A 180 -13.88 5.55 27.64
C GLN A 180 -14.95 6.60 27.94
N ALA A 181 -14.96 7.70 27.19
CA ALA A 181 -15.99 8.73 27.33
C ALA A 181 -17.39 8.22 26.96
N LEU A 182 -17.48 7.31 25.96
CA LEU A 182 -18.76 6.72 25.55
C LEU A 182 -19.43 5.91 26.68
N VAL A 183 -18.63 5.28 27.55
CA VAL A 183 -19.15 4.47 28.66
C VAL A 183 -19.82 5.35 29.74
N LYS A 184 -19.47 6.62 29.85
CA LYS A 184 -20.07 7.55 30.81
C LYS A 184 -21.58 7.72 30.61
N ASP A 185 -22.06 7.58 29.35
CA ASP A 185 -23.49 7.69 29.02
C ASP A 185 -24.24 6.37 29.17
N LEU A 186 -23.53 5.26 29.33
CA LEU A 186 -24.12 3.91 29.40
C LEU A 186 -25.16 3.76 30.51
N PRO A 187 -24.95 4.24 31.76
CA PRO A 187 -25.95 4.14 32.82
C PRO A 187 -27.26 4.83 32.47
N ALA A 188 -27.20 5.99 31.79
CA ALA A 188 -28.40 6.73 31.38
C ALA A 188 -29.19 5.95 30.30
N VAL A 189 -28.49 5.33 29.36
CA VAL A 189 -29.14 4.50 28.32
C VAL A 189 -29.78 3.25 28.93
N LEU A 190 -29.12 2.62 29.88
CA LEU A 190 -29.67 1.43 30.58
C LEU A 190 -30.85 1.80 31.50
N GLU A 191 -30.87 3.01 32.04
CA GLU A 191 -32.00 3.52 32.80
C GLU A 191 -33.26 3.70 31.92
N GLU A 192 -33.08 4.15 30.66
CA GLU A 192 -34.18 4.21 29.70
C GLU A 192 -34.69 2.82 29.33
N VAL A 193 -33.81 1.86 29.13
CA VAL A 193 -34.15 0.44 28.89
C VAL A 193 -34.95 -0.12 30.07
N GLY A 194 -34.58 0.20 31.30
CA GLY A 194 -35.33 -0.17 32.51
C GLY A 194 -36.74 0.41 32.57
N LYS A 195 -36.90 1.67 32.12
CA LYS A 195 -38.22 2.31 32.02
C LYS A 195 -39.10 1.68 30.94
N ASP A 196 -38.52 1.26 29.84
CA ASP A 196 -39.25 0.56 28.77
C ASP A 196 -39.62 -0.86 29.21
N ALA A 197 -38.76 -1.56 29.99
CA ALA A 197 -39.12 -2.84 30.58
C ALA A 197 -40.36 -2.77 31.48
N ALA A 198 -40.63 -1.63 32.12
CA ALA A 198 -41.86 -1.42 32.91
C ALA A 198 -43.15 -1.51 32.05
N LYS A 199 -43.07 -1.27 30.72
CA LYS A 199 -44.21 -1.39 29.80
C LYS A 199 -44.60 -2.82 29.47
N LEU A 200 -43.68 -3.81 29.72
CA LEU A 200 -43.90 -5.22 29.40
C LEU A 200 -44.81 -5.97 30.38
N ALA A 201 -45.58 -5.25 31.18
CA ALA A 201 -46.46 -5.85 32.21
C ALA A 201 -47.51 -6.81 31.62
N GLU A 202 -48.08 -6.46 30.48
CA GLU A 202 -49.14 -7.27 29.81
C GLU A 202 -48.55 -8.52 29.18
N GLN A 203 -47.39 -8.41 28.57
CA GLN A 203 -46.64 -9.53 27.96
C GLN A 203 -46.25 -10.57 29.01
N ILE A 204 -45.65 -10.13 30.13
CA ILE A 204 -45.25 -10.98 31.24
C ILE A 204 -46.51 -11.66 31.84
N LYS A 205 -47.60 -10.95 32.04
CA LYS A 205 -48.85 -11.48 32.55
C LYS A 205 -49.45 -12.50 31.62
N LEU A 206 -49.44 -12.28 30.31
CA LEU A 206 -49.93 -13.25 29.33
C LEU A 206 -49.10 -14.52 29.36
N TYR A 207 -47.76 -14.39 29.39
CA TYR A 207 -46.84 -15.53 29.49
C TYR A 207 -47.06 -16.34 30.76
N ALA A 208 -47.13 -15.70 31.91
CA ALA A 208 -47.38 -16.34 33.19
C ALA A 208 -48.75 -17.05 33.20
N ALA A 209 -49.81 -16.43 32.69
CA ALA A 209 -51.13 -17.06 32.61
C ALA A 209 -51.11 -18.31 31.71
N PHE A 210 -50.39 -18.24 30.58
CA PHE A 210 -50.24 -19.34 29.63
C PHE A 210 -49.46 -20.51 30.21
N THR A 211 -48.33 -20.23 30.84
CA THR A 211 -47.46 -21.27 31.49
C THR A 211 -48.21 -21.95 32.62
N ASN A 212 -48.92 -21.22 33.45
CA ASN A 212 -49.74 -21.78 34.50
C ASN A 212 -50.89 -22.66 33.94
N PHE A 213 -51.51 -22.25 32.84
CA PHE A 213 -52.61 -23.00 32.26
C PHE A 213 -52.13 -24.30 31.58
N VAL A 214 -50.98 -24.28 30.92
CA VAL A 214 -50.48 -25.43 30.13
C VAL A 214 -49.70 -26.41 30.99
N CYS A 215 -48.82 -25.88 31.90
CA CYS A 215 -47.87 -26.68 32.65
C CYS A 215 -48.19 -26.84 34.12
N ASP A 216 -49.27 -26.26 34.65
CA ASP A 216 -49.60 -26.21 36.07
C ASP A 216 -48.44 -25.73 36.96
N TRP A 217 -47.67 -24.73 36.42
CA TRP A 217 -46.44 -24.23 36.99
C TRP A 217 -46.74 -23.10 37.98
N SER A 218 -46.36 -23.26 39.24
CA SER A 218 -46.64 -22.33 40.32
C SER A 218 -45.52 -21.37 40.70
N GLU A 219 -44.30 -21.59 40.15
CA GLU A 219 -43.19 -20.69 40.42
C GLU A 219 -43.25 -19.42 39.56
N PRO A 220 -42.68 -18.29 40.03
CA PRO A 220 -42.64 -17.06 39.24
C PRO A 220 -41.84 -17.30 37.95
N VAL A 221 -42.50 -17.04 36.80
CA VAL A 221 -41.87 -17.07 35.49
C VAL A 221 -41.24 -15.70 35.20
N LEU A 222 -40.14 -15.68 34.43
CA LEU A 222 -39.41 -14.47 34.06
C LEU A 222 -39.08 -13.59 35.29
N PRO A 223 -38.34 -14.10 36.29
CA PRO A 223 -38.13 -13.41 37.57
C PRO A 223 -37.38 -12.09 37.38
N MET A 224 -36.38 -12.03 36.49
CA MET A 224 -35.60 -10.81 36.21
C MET A 224 -36.42 -9.76 35.50
N LEU A 225 -37.19 -10.12 34.48
CA LEU A 225 -38.10 -9.20 33.78
C LEU A 225 -39.20 -8.70 34.72
N THR A 226 -39.73 -9.60 35.55
CA THR A 226 -40.74 -9.20 36.56
C THR A 226 -40.17 -8.24 37.61
N PHE A 227 -38.92 -8.42 37.99
CA PHE A 227 -38.24 -7.51 38.89
C PHE A 227 -38.01 -6.14 38.21
N ALA A 228 -37.44 -6.12 37.00
CA ALA A 228 -37.18 -4.89 36.24
C ALA A 228 -38.49 -4.14 35.91
N GLN A 229 -39.56 -4.86 35.60
CA GLN A 229 -40.89 -4.31 35.38
C GLN A 229 -41.41 -3.55 36.62
N LYS A 230 -41.19 -4.09 37.83
CA LYS A 230 -41.70 -3.49 39.07
C LYS A 230 -40.79 -2.42 39.68
N ARG A 231 -39.48 -2.61 39.61
CA ARG A 231 -38.45 -1.78 40.28
C ARG A 231 -37.60 -0.92 39.32
N GLY A 232 -37.66 -1.20 38.03
CA GLY A 232 -36.80 -0.55 37.04
C GLY A 232 -35.36 -1.10 37.08
N ASN A 233 -34.40 -0.32 36.57
CA ASN A 233 -32.98 -0.65 36.53
C ASN A 233 -32.30 -0.25 37.84
N THR A 234 -32.66 -0.91 38.97
CA THR A 234 -32.07 -0.69 40.29
C THR A 234 -30.73 -1.39 40.45
N THR A 235 -30.13 -1.34 41.64
CA THR A 235 -28.84 -1.98 41.93
C THR A 235 -28.90 -3.50 41.93
N PHE A 236 -27.83 -4.18 41.53
CA PHE A 236 -27.70 -5.62 41.60
C PHE A 236 -27.81 -6.12 43.05
N TYR A 237 -27.36 -5.30 44.03
CA TYR A 237 -27.55 -5.56 45.47
C TYR A 237 -29.03 -5.75 45.82
N GLU A 238 -29.94 -4.87 45.33
CA GLU A 238 -31.38 -4.95 45.58
C GLU A 238 -31.99 -6.21 44.96
N TRP A 239 -31.55 -6.60 43.75
CA TRP A 239 -31.98 -7.87 43.15
C TRP A 239 -31.60 -9.08 43.98
N ARG A 240 -30.35 -9.12 44.47
CA ARG A 240 -29.80 -10.27 45.23
C ARG A 240 -30.38 -10.38 46.65
N THR A 241 -30.49 -9.27 47.34
CA THR A 241 -30.85 -9.23 48.77
C THR A 241 -32.33 -8.90 49.05
N GLY A 242 -33.03 -8.31 48.06
CA GLY A 242 -34.39 -7.78 48.22
C GLY A 242 -34.47 -6.44 48.97
N ASN A 243 -33.35 -5.93 49.50
CA ASN A 243 -33.26 -4.71 50.28
C ASN A 243 -32.63 -3.56 49.49
N VAL A 244 -33.13 -2.34 49.65
CA VAL A 244 -32.57 -1.15 49.05
C VAL A 244 -31.28 -0.79 49.79
N PRO A 245 -30.12 -0.59 49.11
CA PRO A 245 -28.88 -0.21 49.74
C PRO A 245 -28.94 1.21 50.30
N THR A 246 -28.34 1.41 51.46
CA THR A 246 -28.26 2.75 52.09
C THR A 246 -27.11 3.60 51.53
N VAL A 247 -26.04 2.93 51.04
CA VAL A 247 -24.86 3.55 50.45
C VAL A 247 -24.47 2.77 49.20
N ILE A 248 -24.21 3.50 48.10
CA ILE A 248 -23.76 2.92 46.83
C ILE A 248 -22.36 3.48 46.54
N GLU A 249 -21.34 2.62 46.61
CA GLU A 249 -19.96 2.95 46.25
C GLU A 249 -19.63 2.35 44.89
N ARG A 250 -19.82 3.16 43.82
CA ARG A 250 -19.49 2.73 42.46
C ARG A 250 -17.97 2.62 42.28
N PRO A 251 -17.45 1.60 41.58
CA PRO A 251 -16.04 1.52 41.24
C PRO A 251 -15.65 2.73 40.39
N ALA A 252 -14.52 3.34 40.75
CA ALA A 252 -13.97 4.43 39.95
C ALA A 252 -13.54 3.89 38.56
N VAL A 253 -13.99 4.55 37.50
CA VAL A 253 -13.51 4.24 36.15
C VAL A 253 -12.06 4.75 36.09
N GLU A 254 -11.09 3.84 36.01
CA GLU A 254 -9.70 4.19 35.80
C GLU A 254 -9.58 4.96 34.49
N GLU A 255 -9.18 6.24 34.55
CA GLU A 255 -8.88 7.01 33.35
C GLU A 255 -7.60 6.44 32.72
N ALA A 256 -7.64 6.09 31.43
CA ALA A 256 -6.45 5.67 30.73
C ALA A 256 -5.36 6.73 30.85
N PRO A 257 -4.09 6.34 31.12
CA PRO A 257 -2.99 7.28 31.12
C PRO A 257 -2.97 8.02 29.77
N PRO A 258 -2.57 9.31 29.76
CA PRO A 258 -2.42 10.04 28.53
C PRO A 258 -1.49 9.26 27.61
N ASP A 259 -1.85 9.12 26.33
CA ASP A 259 -1.01 8.50 25.32
C ASP A 259 0.40 9.10 25.38
N THR A 260 1.28 8.53 26.18
CA THR A 260 2.71 8.74 26.02
C THR A 260 3.02 8.03 24.71
N LEU A 261 3.27 8.85 23.68
CA LEU A 261 3.90 8.41 22.44
C LEU A 261 5.24 7.76 22.81
N THR A 262 5.23 6.54 23.26
CA THR A 262 6.42 5.71 23.16
C THR A 262 6.59 5.52 21.67
N GLU A 263 7.46 6.36 21.09
CA GLU A 263 8.14 6.09 19.85
C GLU A 263 8.95 4.80 20.10
N ASP A 264 8.29 3.67 20.15
CA ASP A 264 8.94 2.41 19.89
C ASP A 264 9.37 2.46 18.43
N LEU A 265 10.59 2.97 18.26
CA LEU A 265 11.39 2.78 17.07
C LEU A 265 11.51 1.27 16.86
N ILE A 266 10.50 0.69 16.22
CA ILE A 266 10.65 -0.61 15.60
C ILE A 266 11.72 -0.40 14.55
N ASP A 267 12.91 -0.90 14.83
CA ASP A 267 14.03 -0.98 13.89
C ASP A 267 13.56 -1.78 12.68
N TRP A 268 13.09 -1.05 11.67
CA TRP A 268 12.79 -1.59 10.35
C TRP A 268 14.12 -1.84 9.67
N GLY A 269 14.82 -2.93 10.07
CA GLY A 269 16.08 -3.37 9.51
C GLY A 269 16.22 -2.97 8.05
N ASN A 270 17.31 -2.30 7.77
CA ASN A 270 17.88 -1.84 6.51
C ASN A 270 17.28 -2.50 5.24
N PHE A 271 16.13 -2.02 4.75
CA PHE A 271 15.52 -2.43 3.47
C PHE A 271 16.15 -1.72 2.26
N GLY A 272 17.33 -1.17 2.42
CA GLY A 272 18.00 -0.39 1.39
C GLY A 272 19.43 -0.83 1.12
N ASN A 273 19.69 -2.08 0.74
CA ASN A 273 20.84 -2.42 -0.12
C ASN A 273 20.86 -3.91 -0.48
N THR A 274 20.12 -4.30 -1.50
CA THR A 274 20.46 -5.47 -2.32
C THR A 274 20.32 -5.08 -3.79
N ALA A 275 21.32 -4.37 -4.28
CA ALA A 275 21.70 -4.47 -5.67
C ALA A 275 22.39 -5.84 -5.81
N ASP A 276 21.75 -6.71 -6.57
CA ASP A 276 22.14 -8.00 -7.10
C ASP A 276 21.30 -9.16 -6.55
N ALA A 277 20.24 -9.46 -7.30
CA ALA A 277 19.88 -10.85 -7.62
C ALA A 277 18.69 -10.87 -8.59
N GLN A 278 18.92 -11.58 -9.64
CA GLN A 278 18.01 -12.10 -10.65
C GLN A 278 16.59 -12.42 -10.15
N GLY A 279 15.59 -11.92 -10.94
CA GLY A 279 14.37 -12.61 -11.24
C GLY A 279 13.64 -13.36 -10.13
N VAL A 280 12.84 -12.65 -9.32
CA VAL A 280 11.60 -13.22 -8.81
C VAL A 280 10.56 -12.11 -8.89
N ASN A 281 9.64 -12.27 -9.84
CA ASN A 281 8.38 -11.55 -9.91
C ASN A 281 7.55 -12.00 -8.67
N SER A 282 7.78 -11.38 -7.52
CA SER A 282 6.84 -11.42 -6.42
C SER A 282 6.05 -10.12 -6.49
N ALA A 283 4.95 -10.18 -7.23
CA ALA A 283 3.81 -9.33 -6.96
C ALA A 283 3.49 -9.57 -5.47
N ILE A 284 3.81 -8.60 -4.62
CA ILE A 284 3.24 -8.52 -3.29
C ILE A 284 1.80 -8.11 -3.53
N THR A 285 0.94 -9.10 -3.74
CA THR A 285 -0.48 -8.96 -3.57
C THR A 285 -0.68 -8.58 -2.10
N VAL A 286 -1.34 -7.46 -1.86
CA VAL A 286 -1.80 -6.98 -0.55
C VAL A 286 -2.98 -7.87 -0.12
N GLU A 287 -2.85 -9.18 -0.21
CA GLU A 287 -3.87 -10.19 0.12
C GLU A 287 -3.49 -11.06 1.33
N ASP A 288 -2.42 -10.74 2.05
CA ASP A 288 -2.26 -11.27 3.40
C ASP A 288 -2.69 -10.19 4.41
N GLY A 289 -4.00 -9.95 4.44
CA GLY A 289 -4.67 -9.45 5.61
C GLY A 289 -4.41 -10.46 6.72
N ILE A 290 -3.62 -10.07 7.72
CA ILE A 290 -3.60 -10.78 8.99
C ILE A 290 -5.05 -10.71 9.49
N ASP A 291 -5.78 -11.80 9.32
CA ASP A 291 -7.12 -12.00 9.85
C ASP A 291 -7.00 -12.07 11.37
N TRP A 292 -7.25 -10.96 12.03
CA TRP A 292 -7.29 -10.87 13.48
C TRP A 292 -8.61 -11.36 14.06
N GLY A 293 -9.42 -12.12 13.30
CA GLY A 293 -10.64 -12.75 13.79
C GLY A 293 -11.73 -11.78 14.27
N ILE A 294 -11.65 -10.50 13.88
CA ILE A 294 -12.70 -9.52 14.09
C ILE A 294 -13.24 -9.11 12.72
N SER A 295 -14.10 -9.95 12.17
CA SER A 295 -14.89 -9.60 10.99
C SER A 295 -15.92 -8.55 11.40
N LEU A 296 -15.64 -7.29 11.09
CA LEU A 296 -16.56 -6.16 11.27
C LEU A 296 -17.36 -5.87 9.97
N GLU A 297 -17.38 -6.81 9.04
CA GLU A 297 -18.24 -6.69 7.87
C GLU A 297 -19.53 -7.48 8.09
N PRO A 298 -20.70 -6.84 8.00
CA PRO A 298 -21.94 -7.58 7.90
C PRO A 298 -21.98 -8.24 6.52
N SER A 299 -21.61 -9.52 6.45
CA SER A 299 -21.93 -10.32 5.27
C SER A 299 -23.46 -10.48 5.22
N ILE A 300 -24.08 -9.72 4.32
CA ILE A 300 -25.44 -10.01 3.86
C ILE A 300 -25.33 -11.24 2.96
N GLU A 301 -25.36 -12.42 3.55
CA GLU A 301 -25.79 -13.64 2.90
C GLU A 301 -26.47 -14.53 3.94
N ASP A 302 -27.78 -14.64 3.71
CA ASP A 302 -28.74 -15.52 4.32
C ASP A 302 -28.30 -16.99 4.23
N THR A 303 -27.85 -17.55 5.37
CA THR A 303 -28.00 -18.99 5.67
C THR A 303 -27.70 -19.26 7.15
N GLY A 304 -28.71 -19.73 7.89
CA GLY A 304 -28.71 -20.71 8.97
C GLY A 304 -27.60 -20.67 10.01
N ALA A 305 -28.00 -20.30 11.22
CA ALA A 305 -27.46 -20.74 12.52
C ALA A 305 -26.01 -21.29 12.49
N ALA A 306 -25.02 -20.45 12.61
CA ALA A 306 -23.68 -20.84 13.02
C ALA A 306 -23.35 -20.10 14.31
N GLY A 307 -23.22 -20.87 15.39
CA GLY A 307 -22.78 -20.40 16.70
C GLY A 307 -21.42 -19.70 16.58
N ILE A 308 -21.23 -18.64 17.33
CA ILE A 308 -19.96 -17.93 17.49
C ILE A 308 -18.98 -18.95 18.10
N ASP A 309 -18.03 -19.39 17.29
CA ASP A 309 -16.88 -20.20 17.72
C ASP A 309 -15.96 -19.30 18.57
N TRP A 310 -16.03 -19.48 19.86
CA TRP A 310 -15.06 -18.95 20.82
C TRP A 310 -13.81 -19.81 20.77
N GLY A 311 -12.97 -19.64 19.73
CA GLY A 311 -11.74 -20.38 19.52
C GLY A 311 -11.02 -20.69 20.83
N ASP A 312 -10.93 -21.98 21.11
CA ASP A 312 -10.21 -22.60 22.23
C ASP A 312 -8.69 -22.39 22.00
N SER A 313 -8.21 -21.22 22.36
CA SER A 313 -6.78 -20.99 22.54
C SER A 313 -6.49 -21.36 23.99
N GLU A 314 -5.73 -22.43 24.19
CA GLU A 314 -5.11 -22.75 25.46
C GLU A 314 -4.32 -21.53 25.98
N ALA A 315 -5.04 -20.60 26.59
CA ALA A 315 -4.46 -19.59 27.46
C ALA A 315 -4.21 -20.26 28.79
N ALA A 316 -2.97 -20.22 29.25
CA ALA A 316 -2.58 -20.62 30.59
C ALA A 316 -3.62 -20.13 31.61
N PRO A 317 -3.97 -20.94 32.63
CA PRO A 317 -4.96 -20.55 33.62
C PRO A 317 -4.46 -19.28 34.30
N ILE A 318 -5.09 -18.14 33.98
CA ILE A 318 -4.97 -16.95 34.80
C ILE A 318 -5.71 -17.28 36.06
N GLU A 319 -4.99 -17.55 37.17
CA GLU A 319 -5.56 -17.52 38.50
C GLU A 319 -6.20 -16.14 38.67
N ILE A 320 -7.49 -16.06 38.41
CA ILE A 320 -8.31 -14.96 38.88
C ILE A 320 -8.38 -15.22 40.40
N GLU A 321 -7.62 -14.46 41.18
CA GLU A 321 -7.92 -14.30 42.59
C GLU A 321 -9.35 -13.77 42.66
N ILE A 322 -10.27 -14.71 42.85
CA ILE A 322 -11.63 -14.42 43.29
C ILE A 322 -11.44 -13.88 44.72
N VAL A 323 -11.24 -12.59 44.83
CA VAL A 323 -11.40 -11.89 46.09
C VAL A 323 -12.88 -12.12 46.42
N ASP A 324 -13.11 -13.12 47.25
CA ASP A 324 -14.42 -13.40 47.80
C ASP A 324 -14.88 -12.18 48.60
N ALA A 325 -15.57 -11.25 47.92
CA ALA A 325 -16.10 -10.02 48.50
C ALA A 325 -17.33 -10.29 49.39
N GLY A 326 -17.51 -11.56 49.78
CA GLY A 326 -18.72 -12.03 50.48
C GLY A 326 -18.71 -12.02 52.00
N ALA A 327 -17.57 -11.75 52.65
CA ALA A 327 -17.50 -12.04 54.11
C ALA A 327 -17.58 -10.83 55.05
N ASP A 328 -17.39 -9.58 54.65
CA ASP A 328 -17.32 -8.42 55.55
C ASP A 328 -17.93 -7.10 55.01
N CYS A 329 -19.04 -7.16 54.26
CA CYS A 329 -19.76 -5.94 53.95
C CYS A 329 -20.80 -5.66 55.03
N PRO A 330 -20.76 -4.49 55.69
CA PRO A 330 -21.82 -4.07 56.61
C PRO A 330 -23.17 -4.10 55.88
N GLU A 331 -24.21 -4.59 56.53
CA GLU A 331 -25.57 -4.64 55.95
C GLU A 331 -25.98 -3.27 55.43
N GLY A 332 -26.38 -3.22 54.14
CA GLY A 332 -26.85 -1.99 53.48
C GLY A 332 -25.85 -1.23 52.62
N VAL A 333 -24.60 -1.68 52.45
CA VAL A 333 -23.61 -1.03 51.57
C VAL A 333 -23.41 -1.84 50.30
N ALA A 334 -23.69 -1.23 49.13
CA ALA A 334 -23.43 -1.84 47.82
C ALA A 334 -22.04 -1.43 47.32
N ARG A 335 -21.12 -2.38 47.10
CA ARG A 335 -19.76 -2.16 46.62
C ARG A 335 -19.42 -3.06 45.42
N GLY A 336 -18.48 -2.65 44.59
CA GLY A 336 -18.03 -3.43 43.45
C GLY A 336 -19.15 -3.78 42.48
N GLU A 337 -19.39 -5.07 42.22
CA GLU A 337 -20.46 -5.55 41.33
C GLU A 337 -21.85 -5.27 41.87
N ASP A 338 -22.04 -5.28 43.20
CA ASP A 338 -23.31 -4.99 43.86
C ASP A 338 -23.75 -3.51 43.65
N ALA A 339 -22.79 -2.61 43.44
CA ALA A 339 -23.05 -1.18 43.17
C ALA A 339 -23.47 -0.91 41.73
N LEU A 340 -23.33 -1.88 40.84
CA LEU A 340 -23.77 -1.78 39.44
C LEU A 340 -25.29 -1.94 39.38
N SER A 341 -25.92 -1.37 38.36
CA SER A 341 -27.33 -1.65 38.14
C SER A 341 -27.53 -3.07 37.56
N VAL A 342 -28.75 -3.55 37.64
CA VAL A 342 -29.16 -4.90 37.15
C VAL A 342 -28.77 -5.08 35.67
N LEU A 343 -28.85 -4.03 34.85
CA LEU A 343 -28.47 -4.10 33.44
C LEU A 343 -26.99 -3.78 33.18
N GLU A 344 -26.27 -3.17 34.15
CA GLU A 344 -24.81 -2.99 34.08
C GLU A 344 -24.05 -4.27 34.45
N ASN A 345 -24.54 -5.03 35.44
CA ASN A 345 -23.92 -6.30 35.84
C ASN A 345 -24.10 -7.34 34.73
N SER A 346 -23.03 -8.06 34.39
CA SER A 346 -23.02 -9.01 33.26
C SER A 346 -23.95 -10.19 33.47
N GLN A 347 -24.01 -10.73 34.72
CA GLN A 347 -24.80 -11.91 35.04
C GLN A 347 -26.30 -11.61 34.95
N SER A 348 -26.77 -10.57 35.66
CA SER A 348 -28.18 -10.16 35.62
C SER A 348 -28.65 -9.66 34.26
N ARG A 349 -27.76 -8.98 33.51
CA ARG A 349 -28.04 -8.62 32.14
C ARG A 349 -28.22 -9.80 31.22
N SER A 350 -27.38 -10.81 31.31
CA SER A 350 -27.54 -12.05 30.52
C SER A 350 -28.87 -12.73 30.86
N GLN A 351 -29.21 -12.86 32.13
CA GLN A 351 -30.49 -13.40 32.53
C GLN A 351 -31.68 -12.57 31.99
N PHE A 352 -31.56 -11.24 32.02
CA PHE A 352 -32.60 -10.36 31.47
C PHE A 352 -32.76 -10.54 29.94
N ILE A 353 -31.68 -10.71 29.20
CA ILE A 353 -31.72 -10.97 27.75
C ILE A 353 -32.29 -12.34 27.44
N ASP A 354 -31.91 -13.38 28.22
CA ASP A 354 -32.43 -14.75 28.09
C ASP A 354 -33.95 -14.78 28.30
N GLU A 355 -34.44 -14.11 29.35
CA GLU A 355 -35.86 -14.02 29.65
C GLU A 355 -36.63 -13.20 28.57
N LEU A 356 -36.02 -12.14 28.01
CA LEU A 356 -36.60 -11.42 26.88
C LEU A 356 -36.68 -12.29 25.61
N THR A 357 -35.64 -13.10 25.34
CA THR A 357 -35.62 -14.04 24.20
C THR A 357 -36.71 -15.12 24.37
N GLU A 358 -36.88 -15.61 25.59
CA GLU A 358 -37.95 -16.56 25.91
C GLU A 358 -39.33 -15.93 25.65
N LEU A 359 -39.54 -14.71 26.12
CA LEU A 359 -40.79 -13.97 25.90
C LEU A 359 -41.04 -13.66 24.42
N GLU A 360 -40.03 -13.25 23.68
CA GLU A 360 -40.12 -13.00 22.22
C GLU A 360 -40.49 -14.29 21.48
N THR A 361 -39.80 -15.40 21.79
CA THR A 361 -40.08 -16.71 21.17
C THR A 361 -41.50 -17.15 21.43
N PHE A 362 -42.00 -17.01 22.67
CA PHE A 362 -43.37 -17.29 23.02
C PHE A 362 -44.38 -16.47 22.24
N LEU A 363 -44.21 -15.14 22.18
CA LEU A 363 -45.13 -14.25 21.46
C LEU A 363 -45.09 -14.51 19.94
N THR A 364 -43.90 -14.81 19.37
CA THR A 364 -43.76 -15.18 17.97
C THR A 364 -44.53 -16.49 17.66
N GLN A 365 -44.43 -17.48 18.51
CA GLN A 365 -45.18 -18.71 18.37
C GLN A 365 -46.69 -18.46 18.46
N ARG A 366 -47.13 -17.64 19.41
CA ARG A 366 -48.56 -17.28 19.56
C ARG A 366 -49.08 -16.54 18.33
N VAL A 367 -48.35 -15.57 17.76
CA VAL A 367 -48.75 -14.88 16.53
C VAL A 367 -48.89 -15.85 15.37
N SER A 368 -48.01 -16.81 15.25
CA SER A 368 -48.05 -17.87 14.25
C SER A 368 -49.28 -18.74 14.38
N GLU A 369 -49.53 -19.29 15.58
CA GLU A 369 -50.70 -20.14 15.89
C GLU A 369 -52.06 -19.42 15.65
N MET A 370 -52.13 -18.13 15.98
CA MET A 370 -53.35 -17.31 15.74
C MET A 370 -53.52 -16.94 14.23
N GLY A 371 -52.52 -17.21 13.40
CA GLY A 371 -52.53 -16.96 11.95
C GLY A 371 -53.00 -18.17 11.12
N GLU A 372 -52.92 -19.37 11.64
CA GLU A 372 -53.34 -20.56 10.93
C GLU A 372 -54.87 -20.71 10.99
N VAL A 373 -55.47 -20.67 9.79
CA VAL A 373 -56.88 -20.81 9.61
C VAL A 373 -57.27 -22.26 9.93
N GLY A 374 -57.89 -22.48 11.12
CA GLY A 374 -58.80 -23.62 11.26
C GLY A 374 -58.37 -24.78 12.11
N ASP A 375 -57.54 -24.61 13.14
CA ASP A 375 -57.51 -25.63 14.15
C ASP A 375 -58.65 -25.45 15.18
N VAL A 376 -59.82 -25.93 14.80
CA VAL A 376 -61.02 -25.96 15.66
C VAL A 376 -60.74 -26.71 16.99
N VAL A 377 -59.76 -27.62 16.96
CA VAL A 377 -59.32 -28.38 18.14
C VAL A 377 -58.54 -27.49 19.10
N ALA A 378 -57.63 -26.67 18.60
CA ALA A 378 -56.89 -25.72 19.43
C ALA A 378 -57.80 -24.66 20.04
N MET A 379 -58.78 -24.15 19.28
CA MET A 379 -59.82 -23.23 19.84
C MET A 379 -60.61 -23.86 20.97
N SER A 380 -60.94 -25.16 20.89
CA SER A 380 -61.71 -25.82 21.94
C SER A 380 -60.90 -26.03 23.24
N GLN A 381 -59.58 -26.19 23.14
CA GLN A 381 -58.72 -26.32 24.31
C GLN A 381 -58.61 -25.01 25.10
N PHE A 382 -58.68 -23.84 24.45
CA PHE A 382 -58.60 -22.55 25.12
C PHE A 382 -59.95 -22.05 25.68
N GLN A 383 -61.07 -22.79 25.49
CA GLN A 383 -62.36 -22.41 26.09
C GLN A 383 -62.35 -22.40 27.61
N MET A 384 -61.48 -23.20 28.22
CA MET A 384 -61.29 -23.26 29.68
C MET A 384 -60.15 -22.38 30.18
N ALA A 385 -59.41 -21.65 29.27
CA ALA A 385 -58.31 -20.80 29.63
C ALA A 385 -58.77 -19.55 30.40
N PRO A 386 -57.90 -18.94 31.21
CA PRO A 386 -58.20 -17.62 31.84
C PRO A 386 -58.53 -16.53 30.82
N SER A 387 -59.35 -15.56 31.24
CA SER A 387 -59.77 -14.45 30.40
C SER A 387 -58.64 -13.65 29.77
N VAL A 388 -57.46 -13.61 30.41
CA VAL A 388 -56.24 -13.00 29.90
C VAL A 388 -55.79 -13.67 28.60
N ILE A 389 -55.95 -14.98 28.46
CA ILE A 389 -55.57 -15.74 27.26
C ILE A 389 -56.69 -15.64 26.19
N GLN A 390 -57.95 -15.77 26.60
CA GLN A 390 -59.11 -15.75 25.68
C GLN A 390 -59.33 -14.40 25.00
N GLY A 391 -59.01 -13.30 25.67
CA GLY A 391 -59.26 -11.94 25.20
C GLY A 391 -58.23 -11.38 24.19
N GLN A 392 -57.23 -12.15 23.82
CA GLN A 392 -56.16 -11.66 22.94
C GLN A 392 -56.54 -11.74 21.48
N SER A 393 -56.33 -10.64 20.74
CA SER A 393 -56.37 -10.63 19.29
C SER A 393 -54.96 -10.80 18.71
N ARG A 394 -54.86 -11.37 17.51
CA ARG A 394 -53.58 -11.53 16.80
C ARG A 394 -52.87 -10.18 16.66
N GLN A 395 -53.58 -9.13 16.34
CA GLN A 395 -53.00 -7.80 16.18
C GLN A 395 -52.37 -7.31 17.49
N HIS A 396 -53.09 -7.49 18.61
CA HIS A 396 -52.56 -7.08 19.92
C HIS A 396 -51.33 -7.87 20.36
N VAL A 397 -51.30 -9.18 20.10
CA VAL A 397 -50.12 -10.01 20.38
C VAL A 397 -48.94 -9.60 19.47
N GLN A 398 -49.22 -9.16 18.23
CA GLN A 398 -48.18 -8.67 17.32
C GLN A 398 -47.64 -7.29 17.77
N GLU A 399 -48.45 -6.42 18.33
CA GLU A 399 -48.03 -5.16 18.95
C GLU A 399 -47.12 -5.45 20.17
N MET A 400 -47.53 -6.39 21.05
CA MET A 400 -46.73 -6.84 22.18
C MET A 400 -45.40 -7.43 21.75
N LEU A 401 -45.35 -8.22 20.66
CA LEU A 401 -44.14 -8.78 20.10
C LEU A 401 -43.21 -7.68 19.60
N SER A 402 -43.75 -6.68 18.89
CA SER A 402 -42.95 -5.55 18.39
C SER A 402 -42.28 -4.77 19.53
N GLU A 403 -42.96 -4.55 20.64
CA GLU A 403 -42.36 -3.87 21.81
C GLU A 403 -41.23 -4.66 22.44
N VAL A 404 -41.34 -5.99 22.52
CA VAL A 404 -40.28 -6.87 23.02
C VAL A 404 -39.07 -6.88 22.06
N GLN A 405 -39.35 -6.96 20.74
CA GLN A 405 -38.30 -6.92 19.70
C GLN A 405 -37.57 -5.58 19.68
N ASP A 406 -38.27 -4.46 19.84
CA ASP A 406 -37.62 -3.15 19.93
C ASP A 406 -36.71 -3.04 21.14
N LEU A 407 -37.12 -3.54 22.30
CA LEU A 407 -36.29 -3.54 23.51
C LEU A 407 -35.09 -4.48 23.36
N MET A 408 -35.30 -5.67 22.81
CA MET A 408 -34.23 -6.63 22.50
C MET A 408 -33.22 -6.03 21.52
N GLY A 409 -33.69 -5.44 20.42
CA GLY A 409 -32.82 -4.84 19.40
C GLY A 409 -31.98 -3.69 19.95
N ARG A 410 -32.49 -2.92 20.90
CA ARG A 410 -31.69 -1.87 21.58
C ARG A 410 -30.59 -2.45 22.44
N LEU A 411 -30.84 -3.49 23.22
CA LEU A 411 -29.87 -4.13 24.09
C LEU A 411 -28.82 -4.95 23.34
N THR A 412 -29.21 -5.62 22.26
CA THR A 412 -28.34 -6.50 21.47
C THR A 412 -27.67 -5.79 20.30
N SER A 413 -27.91 -4.47 20.11
CA SER A 413 -27.26 -3.68 19.06
C SER A 413 -25.73 -3.76 19.19
N LEU A 414 -25.02 -3.75 18.04
CA LEU A 414 -23.55 -3.76 18.01
C LEU A 414 -22.95 -2.62 18.85
N ARG A 415 -23.58 -1.46 18.86
CA ARG A 415 -23.16 -0.34 19.69
C ARG A 415 -23.20 -0.67 21.17
N MET A 416 -24.30 -1.28 21.65
CA MET A 416 -24.43 -1.66 23.07
C MET A 416 -23.44 -2.76 23.44
N GLN A 417 -23.23 -3.74 22.56
CA GLN A 417 -22.22 -4.80 22.79
C GLN A 417 -20.84 -4.18 22.95
N HIS A 418 -20.45 -3.22 22.09
CA HIS A 418 -19.18 -2.53 22.24
C HIS A 418 -19.09 -1.75 23.55
N LEU A 419 -20.14 -1.04 23.97
CA LEU A 419 -20.16 -0.31 25.24
C LEU A 419 -19.97 -1.26 26.44
N PHE A 420 -20.63 -2.42 26.43
CA PHE A 420 -20.44 -3.44 27.46
C PHE A 420 -19.02 -4.00 27.47
N MET A 421 -18.43 -4.24 26.29
CA MET A 421 -17.05 -4.74 26.19
C MET A 421 -16.04 -3.70 26.69
N ILE A 422 -16.26 -2.41 26.39
CA ILE A 422 -15.41 -1.31 26.85
C ILE A 422 -15.50 -1.18 28.38
N GLN A 423 -16.71 -1.31 28.95
CA GLN A 423 -16.92 -1.28 30.40
C GLN A 423 -16.28 -2.48 31.11
N ALA A 424 -16.40 -3.66 30.53
CA ALA A 424 -15.97 -4.92 31.15
C ALA A 424 -14.43 -5.12 31.12
N SER A 425 -13.73 -4.55 30.10
CA SER A 425 -12.32 -4.86 29.91
C SER A 425 -11.51 -3.68 29.39
N PRO A 426 -10.55 -3.14 30.17
CA PRO A 426 -9.57 -2.16 29.70
C PRO A 426 -8.75 -2.70 28.52
N ARG A 427 -8.43 -4.00 28.51
CA ARG A 427 -7.70 -4.65 27.40
C ARG A 427 -8.44 -4.56 26.06
N TYR A 428 -9.78 -4.55 26.09
CA TYR A 428 -10.56 -4.35 24.87
C TYR A 428 -10.33 -2.96 24.26
N VAL A 429 -10.31 -1.94 25.11
CA VAL A 429 -10.02 -0.54 24.68
C VAL A 429 -8.62 -0.43 24.06
N GLU A 430 -7.61 -1.04 24.72
CA GLU A 430 -6.24 -1.08 24.21
C GLU A 430 -6.17 -1.78 22.85
N ARG A 431 -6.82 -2.95 22.71
CA ARG A 431 -6.83 -3.71 21.47
C ARG A 431 -7.51 -2.96 20.33
N VAL A 432 -8.68 -2.35 20.56
CA VAL A 432 -9.37 -1.53 19.56
C VAL A 432 -8.51 -0.32 19.16
N SER A 433 -7.92 0.35 20.15
CA SER A 433 -7.03 1.49 19.92
C SER A 433 -5.83 1.10 19.07
N GLU A 434 -5.21 -0.05 19.35
CA GLU A 434 -4.05 -0.53 18.59
C GLU A 434 -4.42 -0.89 17.15
N VAL A 435 -5.54 -1.60 16.94
CA VAL A 435 -6.03 -1.95 15.58
C VAL A 435 -6.28 -0.69 14.75
N LEU A 436 -6.92 0.32 15.35
CA LEU A 436 -7.17 1.59 14.67
C LEU A 436 -5.87 2.36 14.41
N ARG A 437 -4.95 2.41 15.38
CA ARG A 437 -3.62 3.02 15.23
C ARG A 437 -2.79 2.37 14.13
N GLN A 438 -2.84 1.03 14.01
CA GLN A 438 -2.15 0.30 12.95
C GLN A 438 -2.62 0.72 11.55
N LYS A 439 -3.92 0.95 11.34
CA LYS A 439 -4.44 1.44 10.05
C LYS A 439 -3.84 2.78 9.67
N LEU A 440 -3.71 3.72 10.63
CA LEU A 440 -3.06 5.01 10.40
C LEU A 440 -1.57 4.87 10.12
N LYS A 441 -0.85 4.07 10.93
CA LYS A 441 0.58 3.79 10.72
C LYS A 441 0.84 3.21 9.32
N GLN A 442 0.00 2.27 8.87
CA GLN A 442 0.10 1.72 7.52
C GLN A 442 -0.11 2.79 6.43
N ALA A 443 -1.08 3.69 6.61
CA ALA A 443 -1.29 4.81 5.70
C ALA A 443 -0.07 5.74 5.64
N ASP A 444 0.54 6.05 6.78
CA ASP A 444 1.73 6.91 6.85
C ASP A 444 2.96 6.25 6.23
N ILE A 445 3.15 4.94 6.41
CA ILE A 445 4.19 4.16 5.72
C ILE A 445 4.01 4.23 4.20
N LEU A 446 2.78 4.13 3.69
CA LEU A 446 2.52 4.26 2.25
C LEU A 446 2.82 5.67 1.74
N VAL A 447 2.54 6.71 2.52
CA VAL A 447 2.91 8.10 2.18
C VAL A 447 4.43 8.26 2.08
N LEU A 448 5.18 7.76 3.08
CA LEU A 448 6.64 7.76 3.06
C LEU A 448 7.19 6.97 1.87
N LYS A 449 6.63 5.80 1.58
CA LYS A 449 6.99 5.02 0.41
C LYS A 449 6.71 5.76 -0.90
N GLY A 450 5.59 6.48 -0.98
CA GLY A 450 5.29 7.38 -2.12
C GLY A 450 6.36 8.46 -2.28
N ALA A 451 6.80 9.10 -1.20
CA ALA A 451 7.87 10.10 -1.24
C ALA A 451 9.20 9.53 -1.77
N THR A 452 9.59 8.32 -1.34
CA THR A 452 10.80 7.67 -1.87
C THR A 452 10.68 7.31 -3.36
N MET A 453 9.46 7.05 -3.88
CA MET A 453 9.26 6.84 -5.32
C MET A 453 9.46 8.14 -6.10
N VAL A 454 9.05 9.28 -5.54
CA VAL A 454 9.30 10.61 -6.15
C VAL A 454 10.80 10.89 -6.25
N GLU A 455 11.58 10.65 -5.19
CA GLU A 455 13.04 10.83 -5.19
C GLU A 455 13.71 9.97 -6.27
N LYS A 456 13.40 8.68 -6.30
CA LYS A 456 13.95 7.76 -7.32
C LYS A 456 13.52 8.15 -8.75
N ARG A 457 12.31 8.67 -8.92
CA ARG A 457 11.85 9.18 -10.21
C ARG A 457 12.66 10.41 -10.65
N GLN A 458 13.01 11.28 -9.69
CA GLN A 458 13.86 12.44 -9.96
C GLN A 458 15.28 12.00 -10.39
N GLU A 459 15.89 11.02 -9.70
CA GLU A 459 17.18 10.44 -10.08
C GLU A 459 17.15 9.85 -11.50
N ALA A 460 16.09 9.11 -11.84
CA ALA A 460 15.92 8.56 -13.19
C ALA A 460 15.75 9.65 -14.26
N LEU A 461 15.13 10.77 -13.93
CA LEU A 461 14.98 11.92 -14.81
C LEU A 461 16.32 12.65 -15.03
N GLU A 462 17.13 12.77 -13.99
CA GLU A 462 18.50 13.29 -14.09
C GLU A 462 19.39 12.39 -14.94
N GLU A 463 19.28 11.07 -14.78
CA GLU A 463 20.01 10.12 -15.62
C GLU A 463 19.58 10.26 -17.09
N GLN A 464 18.29 10.35 -17.37
CA GLN A 464 17.77 10.61 -18.71
C GLN A 464 18.37 11.89 -19.30
N SER A 465 18.34 12.98 -18.55
CA SER A 465 18.86 14.30 -19.00
C SER A 465 20.36 14.28 -19.31
N ARG A 466 21.13 13.38 -18.69
CA ARG A 466 22.56 13.16 -18.99
C ARG A 466 22.76 12.27 -20.22
N LEU A 467 21.86 11.31 -20.44
CA LEU A 467 21.99 10.35 -21.54
C LEU A 467 21.53 10.92 -22.88
N GLU A 468 20.47 11.71 -22.93
CA GLU A 468 19.92 12.29 -24.15
C GLU A 468 20.96 13.07 -24.98
N PRO A 469 21.69 14.04 -24.43
CA PRO A 469 22.68 14.80 -25.21
C PRO A 469 23.86 13.92 -25.67
N ARG A 470 24.16 12.85 -24.91
CA ARG A 470 25.20 11.88 -25.31
C ARG A 470 24.77 11.01 -26.47
N VAL A 471 23.51 10.61 -26.53
CA VAL A 471 22.93 9.86 -27.65
C VAL A 471 22.93 10.76 -28.91
N ASP A 472 22.50 12.01 -28.77
CA ASP A 472 22.46 12.97 -29.90
C ASP A 472 23.86 13.29 -30.44
N LEU A 473 24.81 13.50 -29.54
CA LEU A 473 26.21 13.73 -29.89
C LEU A 473 26.80 12.53 -30.65
N LEU A 474 26.59 11.30 -30.10
CA LEU A 474 27.05 10.07 -30.74
C LEU A 474 26.43 9.90 -32.12
N ALA A 475 25.13 10.15 -32.26
CA ALA A 475 24.41 10.08 -33.53
C ALA A 475 24.94 11.10 -34.54
N GLY A 476 25.19 12.33 -34.11
CA GLY A 476 25.79 13.37 -34.93
C GLY A 476 27.18 13.00 -35.43
N CYS A 477 28.10 12.70 -34.52
CA CYS A 477 29.47 12.27 -34.85
C CYS A 477 29.50 11.03 -35.75
N THR A 478 28.62 10.07 -35.53
CA THR A 478 28.56 8.85 -36.35
C THR A 478 28.10 9.12 -37.76
N ARG A 479 27.11 10.01 -37.96
CA ARG A 479 26.66 10.43 -39.30
C ARG A 479 27.74 11.22 -40.04
N GLU A 480 28.48 12.08 -39.35
CA GLU A 480 29.60 12.81 -39.95
C GLU A 480 30.73 11.86 -40.37
N LEU A 481 31.09 10.91 -39.47
CA LEU A 481 32.10 9.91 -39.76
C LEU A 481 31.67 9.03 -40.95
N GLN A 482 30.41 8.63 -41.04
CA GLN A 482 29.83 7.91 -42.17
C GLN A 482 30.07 8.68 -43.47
N LYS A 483 29.68 9.96 -43.53
CA LYS A 483 29.86 10.81 -44.74
C LYS A 483 31.33 10.95 -45.14
N MET A 484 32.23 11.12 -44.16
CA MET A 484 33.68 11.22 -44.45
C MET A 484 34.24 9.92 -45.03
N ILE A 485 33.82 8.75 -44.50
CA ILE A 485 34.25 7.45 -45.01
C ILE A 485 33.67 7.20 -46.41
N GLU A 486 32.38 7.49 -46.65
CA GLU A 486 31.72 7.36 -47.94
C GLU A 486 32.43 8.22 -49.00
N ALA A 487 32.76 9.47 -48.65
CA ALA A 487 33.48 10.41 -49.53
C ALA A 487 34.89 9.91 -49.87
N ASP A 488 35.61 9.34 -48.90
CA ASP A 488 36.98 8.84 -49.08
C ASP A 488 37.01 7.55 -49.93
N ILE A 489 36.11 6.62 -49.68
CA ILE A 489 35.97 5.41 -50.51
C ILE A 489 35.55 5.82 -51.96
N SER A 490 34.60 6.75 -52.09
CA SER A 490 34.15 7.25 -53.41
C SER A 490 35.31 7.84 -54.23
N LYS A 491 36.23 8.60 -53.62
CA LYS A 491 37.42 9.14 -54.30
C LYS A 491 38.29 8.02 -54.90
N ARG A 492 38.43 6.87 -54.21
CA ARG A 492 39.23 5.70 -54.66
C ARG A 492 38.58 4.95 -55.80
N TYR A 493 37.26 5.04 -55.93
CA TYR A 493 36.44 4.40 -56.98
C TYR A 493 35.95 5.38 -58.05
N HIS A 494 36.79 6.34 -58.44
CA HIS A 494 36.52 7.30 -59.52
C HIS A 494 35.22 8.11 -59.32
N LYS A 495 34.96 8.52 -58.07
CA LYS A 495 33.74 9.26 -57.62
C LYS A 495 32.44 8.48 -57.76
N ARG A 496 32.51 7.17 -57.78
CA ARG A 496 31.34 6.30 -57.72
C ARG A 496 30.62 6.49 -56.37
N PRO A 497 29.27 6.64 -56.35
CA PRO A 497 28.55 6.77 -55.08
C PRO A 497 28.74 5.55 -54.19
N VAL A 498 28.94 5.77 -52.90
CA VAL A 498 29.12 4.75 -51.86
C VAL A 498 28.09 5.00 -50.78
N ASN A 499 27.35 3.96 -50.38
CA ASN A 499 26.39 4.01 -49.32
C ASN A 499 26.80 3.02 -48.21
N LEU A 500 26.96 3.49 -47.01
CA LEU A 500 27.15 2.66 -45.82
C LEU A 500 25.80 2.36 -45.19
N MET A 501 25.37 1.08 -45.29
CA MET A 501 24.07 0.64 -44.85
C MET A 501 24.10 0.17 -43.41
N GLY A 502 22.96 0.26 -42.70
CA GLY A 502 22.79 -0.21 -41.34
C GLY A 502 23.18 0.81 -40.26
N VAL A 503 23.40 2.06 -40.60
CA VAL A 503 23.65 3.16 -39.64
C VAL A 503 22.32 3.67 -39.08
N ASN A 504 21.75 2.87 -38.16
CA ASN A 504 20.51 3.22 -37.43
C ASN A 504 20.87 3.75 -36.03
N ILE A 505 21.32 5.01 -35.95
CA ILE A 505 21.62 5.67 -34.67
C ILE A 505 20.77 6.92 -34.53
#